data_6b119e5ceb3f3c9c311a0f16d1f5b950
#
_entry.id   6b119e5ceb3f3c9c311a0f16d1f5b950
#
_cell.length_a   1.000
_cell.length_b   1.000
_cell.length_c   1.000
_cell.angle_alpha   90.00
_cell.angle_beta   90.00
_cell.angle_gamma   90.00
#
_symmetry.space_group_name_H-M   'P 1'
#
loop_
_entity.id
_entity.type
_entity.pdbx_description
1 polymer ?
#
loop_
_entity_poly.entity_id
_entity_poly.type
_entity_poly.pdbx_seq_one_letter_code
_entity_poly.pdbx_strand_id
1 'polypeptide(L)'
;MGKKLLHMALAVIAAVLPTIPSMAQIQEGYYNSLKGKKGAELKTAVYNVIKNAKVLSYGSGSGHTWWGFWQTDRDERGYFIDRYSAESSWVKSTSQGAVGSGMNIEHSFPKSWWGGASNQAYKDLYNLMPCESNSYSTKSNYPTGSVVSADKGNGWTKVG
;
A
#
# COMPACT_ATOMS: atom_id res chain seq x y z
N MET A 1 15.21 -33.57 -65.03
CA MET A 1 15.26 -32.20 -64.57
C MET A 1 14.37 -32.05 -63.37
N GLY A 2 14.90 -32.13 -62.15
CA GLY A 2 14.15 -32.06 -60.88
C GLY A 2 14.26 -30.66 -60.28
N LYS A 3 13.15 -29.98 -60.12
CA LYS A 3 13.09 -28.67 -59.44
C LYS A 3 13.05 -28.93 -57.94
N LYS A 4 14.12 -28.52 -57.23
CA LYS A 4 14.16 -28.50 -55.76
C LYS A 4 13.34 -27.30 -55.29
N LEU A 5 12.22 -27.54 -54.60
CA LEU A 5 11.48 -26.53 -53.83
C LEU A 5 12.26 -26.22 -52.55
N LEU A 6 12.71 -25.01 -52.45
CA LEU A 6 13.35 -24.47 -51.25
C LEU A 6 12.24 -23.93 -50.32
N HIS A 7 11.93 -24.66 -49.24
CA HIS A 7 10.99 -24.17 -48.20
C HIS A 7 11.75 -23.22 -47.27
N MET A 8 11.50 -21.93 -47.40
CA MET A 8 11.91 -20.96 -46.39
C MET A 8 10.93 -21.06 -45.19
N ALA A 9 11.40 -21.64 -44.11
CA ALA A 9 10.71 -21.55 -42.82
C ALA A 9 10.89 -20.14 -42.25
N LEU A 10 9.82 -19.36 -42.24
CA LEU A 10 9.77 -18.05 -41.58
C LEU A 10 9.59 -18.28 -40.07
N ALA A 11 10.66 -18.19 -39.29
CA ALA A 11 10.61 -18.24 -37.85
C ALA A 11 10.08 -16.88 -37.33
N VAL A 12 8.82 -16.85 -36.90
CA VAL A 12 8.25 -15.72 -36.17
C VAL A 12 8.79 -15.76 -34.76
N ILE A 13 9.80 -14.94 -34.47
CA ILE A 13 10.26 -14.68 -33.11
C ILE A 13 9.22 -13.76 -32.47
N ALA A 14 8.29 -14.31 -31.72
CA ALA A 14 7.45 -13.53 -30.82
C ALA A 14 8.34 -12.96 -29.73
N ALA A 15 8.69 -11.68 -29.82
CA ALA A 15 9.34 -10.94 -28.76
C ALA A 15 8.37 -10.84 -27.58
N VAL A 16 8.58 -11.66 -26.56
CA VAL A 16 7.93 -11.49 -25.26
C VAL A 16 8.57 -10.24 -24.63
N LEU A 17 7.94 -9.09 -24.84
CA LEU A 17 8.30 -7.88 -24.11
C LEU A 17 7.96 -8.14 -22.63
N PRO A 18 8.92 -7.94 -21.70
CA PRO A 18 8.60 -8.02 -20.30
C PRO A 18 7.52 -6.96 -20.01
N THR A 19 6.38 -7.39 -19.47
CA THR A 19 5.38 -6.48 -18.95
C THR A 19 5.98 -5.81 -17.72
N ILE A 20 6.57 -4.63 -17.91
CA ILE A 20 6.96 -3.77 -16.78
C ILE A 20 5.66 -3.51 -16.01
N PRO A 21 5.60 -3.83 -14.68
CA PRO A 21 4.42 -3.49 -13.90
C PRO A 21 4.17 -1.99 -14.07
N SER A 22 2.98 -1.64 -14.51
CA SER A 22 2.57 -0.26 -14.69
C SER A 22 2.60 0.40 -13.32
N MET A 23 3.71 1.06 -13.00
CA MET A 23 3.74 2.04 -11.94
C MET A 23 2.62 3.02 -12.26
N ALA A 24 1.70 3.23 -11.35
CA ALA A 24 0.60 4.17 -11.56
C ALA A 24 1.21 5.55 -11.91
N GLN A 25 1.24 5.84 -13.20
CA GLN A 25 1.87 7.07 -13.69
C GLN A 25 0.95 8.23 -13.32
N ILE A 26 1.48 9.15 -12.52
CA ILE A 26 0.77 10.37 -12.17
C ILE A 26 0.50 11.13 -13.47
N GLN A 27 -0.76 11.43 -13.75
CA GLN A 27 -1.17 12.13 -14.95
C GLN A 27 -0.43 13.47 -15.06
N GLU A 28 0.06 13.79 -16.26
CA GLU A 28 0.71 15.07 -16.50
C GLU A 28 -0.20 16.24 -16.07
N GLY A 29 0.39 17.22 -15.38
CA GLY A 29 -0.37 18.37 -14.88
C GLY A 29 -1.15 18.14 -13.58
N TYR A 30 -1.17 16.92 -13.01
CA TYR A 30 -1.91 16.63 -11.77
C TYR A 30 -1.61 17.60 -10.62
N TYR A 31 -0.36 18.04 -10.50
CA TYR A 31 0.07 18.99 -9.46
C TYR A 31 0.17 20.45 -9.93
N ASN A 32 -0.31 20.79 -11.14
CA ASN A 32 -0.16 22.17 -11.67
C ASN A 32 -0.82 23.23 -10.78
N SER A 33 -1.95 22.91 -10.15
CA SER A 33 -2.65 23.80 -9.22
C SER A 33 -1.87 24.13 -7.95
N LEU A 34 -0.79 23.40 -7.66
CA LEU A 34 0.05 23.61 -6.45
C LEU A 34 1.24 24.54 -6.71
N LYS A 35 1.60 24.76 -7.98
CA LYS A 35 2.78 25.55 -8.34
C LYS A 35 2.70 26.98 -7.80
N GLY A 36 3.79 27.41 -7.15
CA GLY A 36 3.94 28.75 -6.58
C GLY A 36 3.16 29.02 -5.28
N LYS A 37 2.33 28.08 -4.81
CA LYS A 37 1.54 28.23 -3.58
C LYS A 37 2.35 27.89 -2.33
N LYS A 38 2.05 28.57 -1.20
CA LYS A 38 2.71 28.38 0.10
C LYS A 38 1.70 28.45 1.25
N GLY A 39 2.08 27.96 2.42
CA GLY A 39 1.29 28.07 3.65
C GLY A 39 -0.16 27.59 3.51
N ALA A 40 -1.10 28.39 3.96
CA ALA A 40 -2.53 28.05 3.94
C ALA A 40 -3.10 27.88 2.52
N GLU A 41 -2.59 28.65 1.55
CA GLU A 41 -3.01 28.54 0.16
C GLU A 41 -2.57 27.20 -0.44
N LEU A 42 -1.33 26.74 -0.17
CA LEU A 42 -0.85 25.43 -0.57
C LEU A 42 -1.69 24.32 0.07
N LYS A 43 -1.96 24.41 1.38
CA LYS A 43 -2.83 23.44 2.09
C LYS A 43 -4.19 23.30 1.42
N THR A 44 -4.84 24.41 1.10
CA THR A 44 -6.14 24.41 0.42
C THR A 44 -6.05 23.81 -1.00
N ALA A 45 -4.99 24.13 -1.74
CA ALA A 45 -4.79 23.58 -3.07
C ALA A 45 -4.54 22.06 -3.05
N VAL A 46 -3.73 21.57 -2.12
CA VAL A 46 -3.51 20.12 -1.90
C VAL A 46 -4.84 19.44 -1.57
N TYR A 47 -5.60 19.96 -0.61
CA TYR A 47 -6.93 19.44 -0.28
C TYR A 47 -7.83 19.33 -1.52
N ASN A 48 -7.86 20.36 -2.37
CA ASN A 48 -8.69 20.34 -3.58
C ASN A 48 -8.25 19.29 -4.61
N VAL A 49 -6.97 18.93 -4.66
CA VAL A 49 -6.46 17.85 -5.50
C VAL A 49 -6.89 16.48 -4.97
N ILE A 50 -6.76 16.26 -3.66
CA ILE A 50 -6.94 14.93 -3.07
C ILE A 50 -8.37 14.62 -2.59
N LYS A 51 -9.21 15.62 -2.32
CA LYS A 51 -10.57 15.44 -1.74
C LYS A 51 -11.49 14.52 -2.53
N ASN A 52 -11.25 14.38 -3.83
CA ASN A 52 -12.04 13.52 -4.73
C ASN A 52 -11.37 12.16 -5.00
N ALA A 53 -10.35 11.79 -4.22
CA ALA A 53 -9.70 10.49 -4.36
C ALA A 53 -10.73 9.36 -4.17
N LYS A 54 -10.62 8.30 -4.98
CA LYS A 54 -11.44 7.11 -4.82
C LYS A 54 -11.02 6.39 -3.55
N VAL A 55 -11.91 6.34 -2.57
CA VAL A 55 -11.71 5.67 -1.30
C VAL A 55 -12.27 4.25 -1.38
N LEU A 56 -11.47 3.27 -0.98
CA LEU A 56 -11.90 1.87 -0.89
C LEU A 56 -12.80 1.66 0.32
N SER A 57 -13.62 0.62 0.32
CA SER A 57 -14.34 0.19 1.51
C SER A 57 -13.36 -0.41 2.53
N TYR A 58 -13.65 -0.22 3.83
CA TYR A 58 -12.83 -0.81 4.89
C TYR A 58 -13.02 -2.32 4.97
N GLY A 59 -11.94 -3.08 5.20
CA GLY A 59 -11.98 -4.52 5.40
C GLY A 59 -11.44 -5.34 4.24
N SER A 60 -11.94 -6.56 4.09
CA SER A 60 -11.53 -7.56 3.09
C SER A 60 -12.52 -7.67 1.93
N GLY A 61 -12.04 -8.18 0.81
CA GLY A 61 -12.82 -8.37 -0.40
C GLY A 61 -12.42 -7.42 -1.54
N SER A 62 -13.03 -7.61 -2.71
CA SER A 62 -12.78 -6.77 -3.88
C SER A 62 -13.18 -5.32 -3.63
N GLY A 63 -12.29 -4.37 -3.94
CA GLY A 63 -12.53 -2.95 -3.71
C GLY A 63 -12.45 -2.50 -2.25
N HIS A 64 -11.94 -3.34 -1.34
CA HIS A 64 -11.75 -3.05 0.07
C HIS A 64 -10.26 -2.82 0.42
N THR A 65 -9.97 -2.50 1.67
CA THR A 65 -8.61 -2.18 2.15
C THR A 65 -7.59 -3.27 1.82
N TRP A 66 -7.89 -4.55 2.08
CA TRP A 66 -6.98 -5.66 1.78
C TRP A 66 -6.75 -5.87 0.28
N TRP A 67 -7.73 -5.49 -0.54
CA TRP A 67 -7.55 -5.46 -2.00
C TRP A 67 -6.56 -4.35 -2.41
N GLY A 68 -6.60 -3.20 -1.72
CA GLY A 68 -5.65 -2.11 -1.88
C GLY A 68 -4.24 -2.53 -1.45
N PHE A 69 -4.08 -3.10 -0.25
CA PHE A 69 -2.80 -3.59 0.27
C PHE A 69 -2.11 -4.61 -0.64
N TRP A 70 -2.89 -5.41 -1.36
CA TRP A 70 -2.35 -6.29 -2.40
C TRP A 70 -1.58 -5.52 -3.48
N GLN A 71 -1.98 -4.29 -3.78
CA GLN A 71 -1.34 -3.45 -4.79
C GLN A 71 -0.19 -2.59 -4.23
N THR A 72 -0.33 -2.10 -3.01
CA THR A 72 0.51 -1.03 -2.46
C THR A 72 1.46 -1.48 -1.34
N ASP A 73 1.12 -2.51 -0.60
CA ASP A 73 1.81 -2.91 0.64
C ASP A 73 2.27 -4.37 0.60
N ARG A 74 2.70 -4.83 -0.56
CA ARG A 74 3.25 -6.16 -0.76
C ARG A 74 4.60 -6.07 -1.45
N ASP A 75 5.56 -6.88 -1.00
CA ASP A 75 6.85 -7.02 -1.67
C ASP A 75 6.76 -7.89 -2.94
N GLU A 76 7.86 -7.96 -3.70
CA GLU A 76 7.96 -8.76 -4.93
C GLU A 76 7.81 -10.26 -4.72
N ARG A 77 8.08 -10.76 -3.50
CA ARG A 77 7.92 -12.17 -3.09
C ARG A 77 6.48 -12.50 -2.69
N GLY A 78 5.61 -11.51 -2.58
CA GLY A 78 4.21 -11.63 -2.24
C GLY A 78 3.89 -11.53 -0.75
N TYR A 79 4.80 -11.03 0.09
CA TYR A 79 4.55 -10.80 1.52
C TYR A 79 3.98 -9.41 1.76
N PHE A 80 3.01 -9.32 2.67
CA PHE A 80 2.56 -8.02 3.18
C PHE A 80 3.65 -7.36 4.01
N ILE A 81 3.95 -6.12 3.69
CA ILE A 81 4.98 -5.31 4.36
C ILE A 81 4.39 -4.75 5.66
N ASP A 82 4.75 -5.35 6.79
CA ASP A 82 4.42 -4.83 8.11
C ASP A 82 5.55 -3.90 8.60
N ARG A 83 5.20 -2.68 8.92
CA ARG A 83 6.18 -1.68 9.39
C ARG A 83 6.52 -1.80 10.87
N TYR A 84 5.76 -2.59 11.63
CA TYR A 84 5.94 -2.76 13.08
C TYR A 84 6.65 -4.05 13.46
N SER A 85 6.85 -4.96 12.54
CA SER A 85 7.56 -6.21 12.78
C SER A 85 8.72 -6.43 11.79
N ALA A 86 9.68 -7.28 12.20
CA ALA A 86 10.76 -7.69 11.33
C ALA A 86 10.23 -8.50 10.13
N GLU A 87 10.96 -8.46 9.01
CA GLU A 87 10.61 -9.16 7.78
C GLU A 87 10.36 -10.66 7.99
N SER A 88 11.06 -11.29 8.94
CA SER A 88 10.84 -12.70 9.32
C SER A 88 9.44 -13.01 9.84
N SER A 89 8.68 -11.99 10.27
CA SER A 89 7.32 -12.12 10.76
C SER A 89 6.25 -11.78 9.70
N TRP A 90 6.66 -11.38 8.51
CA TRP A 90 5.73 -11.00 7.46
C TRP A 90 4.95 -12.19 6.92
N VAL A 91 3.71 -11.96 6.53
CA VAL A 91 2.79 -12.98 6.08
C VAL A 91 2.62 -12.89 4.56
N LYS A 92 2.75 -14.04 3.89
CA LYS A 92 2.52 -14.11 2.45
C LYS A 92 1.04 -13.94 2.15
N SER A 93 0.72 -13.03 1.25
CA SER A 93 -0.65 -12.85 0.77
C SER A 93 -1.09 -14.04 -0.08
N THR A 94 -2.32 -14.53 0.12
CA THR A 94 -2.85 -15.71 -0.56
C THR A 94 -3.63 -15.37 -1.83
N SER A 95 -4.36 -14.27 -1.80
CA SER A 95 -5.12 -13.77 -2.96
C SER A 95 -5.49 -12.31 -2.77
N GLN A 96 -5.76 -11.62 -3.87
CA GLN A 96 -6.16 -10.22 -3.85
C GLN A 96 -7.44 -10.01 -3.03
N GLY A 97 -7.35 -9.14 -2.02
CA GLY A 97 -8.46 -8.84 -1.11
C GLY A 97 -8.60 -9.78 0.08
N ALA A 98 -7.80 -10.85 0.17
CA ALA A 98 -7.76 -11.70 1.35
C ALA A 98 -6.98 -11.05 2.50
N VAL A 99 -7.43 -11.28 3.71
CA VAL A 99 -6.71 -10.89 4.94
C VAL A 99 -5.44 -11.73 5.09
N GLY A 100 -4.33 -11.10 5.44
CA GLY A 100 -3.14 -11.83 5.88
C GLY A 100 -3.41 -12.57 7.19
N SER A 101 -3.06 -13.86 7.27
CA SER A 101 -3.27 -14.66 8.48
C SER A 101 -2.56 -14.03 9.68
N GLY A 102 -3.28 -13.78 10.78
CA GLY A 102 -2.73 -13.14 11.98
C GLY A 102 -2.43 -11.65 11.83
N MET A 103 -2.97 -10.98 10.79
CA MET A 103 -2.77 -9.56 10.54
C MET A 103 -4.05 -8.74 10.77
N ASN A 104 -3.87 -7.46 11.01
CA ASN A 104 -4.91 -6.44 11.15
C ASN A 104 -4.66 -5.27 10.20
N ILE A 105 -5.64 -4.39 10.09
CA ILE A 105 -5.51 -3.09 9.42
C ILE A 105 -5.14 -2.06 10.48
N GLU A 106 -3.92 -1.56 10.43
CA GLU A 106 -3.44 -0.51 11.32
C GLU A 106 -3.78 0.88 10.78
N HIS A 107 -4.21 1.77 11.69
CA HIS A 107 -4.31 3.20 11.44
C HIS A 107 -3.05 3.90 11.97
N SER A 108 -2.16 4.35 11.11
CA SER A 108 -0.93 5.05 11.50
C SER A 108 -1.21 6.30 12.34
N PHE A 109 -2.28 7.03 11.99
CA PHE A 109 -2.92 8.04 12.85
C PHE A 109 -4.13 7.38 13.52
N PRO A 110 -4.11 7.14 14.84
CA PRO A 110 -5.11 6.34 15.53
C PRO A 110 -6.54 6.86 15.38
N LYS A 111 -7.48 5.95 15.14
CA LYS A 111 -8.91 6.29 14.97
C LYS A 111 -9.48 7.07 16.15
N SER A 112 -9.06 6.79 17.37
CA SER A 112 -9.47 7.49 18.58
C SER A 112 -9.13 8.99 18.58
N TRP A 113 -8.09 9.40 17.85
CA TRP A 113 -7.65 10.79 17.83
C TRP A 113 -8.54 11.73 17.04
N TRP A 114 -9.45 11.21 16.21
CA TRP A 114 -10.50 12.00 15.55
C TRP A 114 -11.90 11.64 16.00
N GLY A 115 -12.05 11.08 17.21
CA GLY A 115 -13.34 10.74 17.80
C GLY A 115 -13.97 9.43 17.34
N GLY A 116 -13.21 8.56 16.68
CA GLY A 116 -13.64 7.20 16.33
C GLY A 116 -14.59 7.08 15.14
N ALA A 117 -14.92 8.19 14.46
CA ALA A 117 -15.83 8.17 13.32
C ALA A 117 -15.29 7.39 12.13
N SER A 118 -16.18 6.70 11.40
CA SER A 118 -15.86 6.00 10.15
C SER A 118 -15.91 6.97 8.96
N ASN A 119 -15.16 8.07 9.05
CA ASN A 119 -15.01 9.11 8.04
C ASN A 119 -14.06 8.66 6.91
N GLN A 120 -13.63 9.57 6.04
CA GLN A 120 -12.70 9.27 4.96
C GLN A 120 -11.33 8.78 5.48
N ALA A 121 -10.79 9.38 6.55
CA ALA A 121 -9.52 8.99 7.15
C ALA A 121 -9.52 7.53 7.65
N TYR A 122 -10.68 7.01 8.05
CA TYR A 122 -10.87 5.62 8.45
C TYR A 122 -10.60 4.62 7.32
N LYS A 123 -10.73 5.04 6.07
CA LYS A 123 -10.65 4.20 4.86
C LYS A 123 -9.47 4.59 3.95
N ASP A 124 -8.75 5.64 4.29
CA ASP A 124 -7.68 6.18 3.48
C ASP A 124 -6.44 5.28 3.54
N LEU A 125 -6.03 4.70 2.41
CA LEU A 125 -4.84 3.84 2.33
C LEU A 125 -3.56 4.55 2.75
N TYR A 126 -3.45 5.88 2.67
CA TYR A 126 -2.31 6.61 3.21
C TYR A 126 -2.24 6.59 4.74
N ASN A 127 -3.37 6.34 5.40
CA ASN A 127 -3.45 6.19 6.85
C ASN A 127 -3.45 4.72 7.29
N LEU A 128 -3.59 3.79 6.35
CA LEU A 128 -3.77 2.37 6.63
C LEU A 128 -2.54 1.57 6.19
N MET A 129 -2.22 0.53 6.94
CA MET A 129 -1.21 -0.45 6.57
C MET A 129 -1.54 -1.83 7.15
N PRO A 130 -1.08 -2.93 6.52
CA PRO A 130 -1.15 -4.25 7.13
C PRO A 130 -0.21 -4.31 8.33
N CYS A 131 -0.64 -4.93 9.43
CA CYS A 131 0.14 -5.04 10.65
C CYS A 131 -0.11 -6.38 11.33
N GLU A 132 0.94 -7.02 11.86
CA GLU A 132 0.85 -8.21 12.68
C GLU A 132 0.05 -7.92 13.96
N SER A 133 -0.82 -8.85 14.36
CA SER A 133 -1.84 -8.63 15.39
C SER A 133 -1.28 -8.31 16.78
N ASN A 134 -0.15 -8.90 17.18
CA ASN A 134 0.45 -8.59 18.47
C ASN A 134 1.10 -7.20 18.47
N SER A 135 1.78 -6.84 17.38
CA SER A 135 2.36 -5.53 17.19
C SER A 135 1.29 -4.43 17.13
N TYR A 136 0.19 -4.70 16.42
CA TYR A 136 -1.01 -3.86 16.40
C TYR A 136 -1.56 -3.60 17.82
N SER A 137 -1.77 -4.68 18.58
CA SER A 137 -2.32 -4.58 19.94
C SER A 137 -1.37 -3.87 20.91
N THR A 138 -0.06 -4.12 20.77
CA THR A 138 0.97 -3.51 21.62
C THR A 138 1.11 -2.01 21.32
N LYS A 139 1.12 -1.61 20.05
CA LYS A 139 1.18 -0.22 19.62
C LYS A 139 -0.05 0.57 20.08
N SER A 140 -1.24 -0.03 20.05
CA SER A 140 -2.47 0.62 20.49
C SER A 140 -2.62 2.03 19.87
N ASN A 141 -2.96 3.04 20.66
CA ASN A 141 -3.14 4.44 20.22
C ASN A 141 -1.90 5.33 20.50
N TYR A 142 -0.77 4.74 20.83
CA TYR A 142 0.45 5.52 21.08
C TYR A 142 0.95 6.20 19.80
N PRO A 143 1.48 7.42 19.90
CA PRO A 143 2.12 8.10 18.78
C PRO A 143 3.38 7.36 18.35
N THR A 144 3.76 7.50 17.08
CA THR A 144 5.08 7.10 16.59
C THR A 144 6.13 8.13 17.00
N GLY A 145 7.27 7.67 17.49
CA GLY A 145 8.36 8.53 17.91
C GLY A 145 9.54 7.73 18.46
N SER A 146 10.48 8.44 19.06
CA SER A 146 11.61 7.81 19.77
C SER A 146 11.17 7.34 21.14
N VAL A 147 11.47 6.09 21.48
CA VAL A 147 11.20 5.52 22.80
C VAL A 147 12.47 5.62 23.66
N VAL A 148 12.36 6.33 24.78
CA VAL A 148 13.49 6.53 25.72
C VAL A 148 13.65 5.33 26.64
N SER A 149 12.54 4.82 27.18
CA SER A 149 12.52 3.64 28.04
C SER A 149 11.41 2.70 27.54
N ALA A 150 11.79 1.51 27.10
CA ALA A 150 10.84 0.59 26.50
C ALA A 150 10.25 -0.37 27.54
N ASP A 151 8.93 -0.39 27.66
CA ASP A 151 8.20 -1.38 28.46
C ASP A 151 7.98 -2.68 27.70
N LYS A 152 7.77 -2.58 26.39
CA LYS A 152 7.49 -3.71 25.48
C LYS A 152 8.22 -3.52 24.16
N GLY A 153 8.44 -4.63 23.46
CA GLY A 153 9.02 -4.61 22.12
C GLY A 153 9.08 -6.00 21.52
N ASN A 154 9.28 -6.04 20.20
CA ASN A 154 9.42 -7.29 19.42
C ASN A 154 10.80 -7.44 18.77
N GLY A 155 11.79 -6.65 19.22
CA GLY A 155 13.13 -6.59 18.63
C GLY A 155 13.24 -5.63 17.44
N TRP A 156 12.14 -5.19 16.85
CA TRP A 156 12.06 -4.27 15.73
C TRP A 156 11.47 -2.92 16.14
N THR A 157 10.31 -2.94 16.79
CA THR A 157 9.65 -1.76 17.35
C THR A 157 9.55 -1.88 18.87
N LYS A 158 9.39 -0.74 19.54
CA LYS A 158 9.26 -0.61 20.98
C LYS A 158 8.11 0.29 21.36
N VAL A 159 7.56 0.07 22.57
CA VAL A 159 6.55 0.91 23.21
C VAL A 159 6.99 1.19 24.63
N GLY A 160 6.92 2.46 25.06
CA GLY A 160 7.28 2.92 26.41
C GLY A 160 7.13 4.42 26.57
#